data_69baee281ec562a2a6352ae79fedb6c5
#
_entry.id   69baee281ec562a2a6352ae79fedb6c5
#
_cell.length_a   1.000
_cell.length_b   1.000
_cell.length_c   1.000
_cell.angle_alpha   90.00
_cell.angle_beta   90.00
_cell.angle_gamma   90.00
#
_symmetry.space_group_name_H-M   'P 1'
#
loop_
_entity.id
_entity.type
_entity.pdbx_description
1 polymer ?
#
loop_
_entity_poly.entity_id
_entity_poly.type
_entity_poly.pdbx_seq_one_letter_code
_entity_poly.pdbx_strand_id
1 'polypeptide(L)'
;MYKAVFIDMDGTLLKKDHTVSEVNKNAIQRLLDNGILVVPISARPLHGLLHITQQVLPDSMPVVSLNGGYIYHHSEIIFQANISLPEVTKIHAELLLYEVSVMYYSQMKWFATQSNSAIIKEQRITDVAIQIQPIEQTVASWNAENSGPNKILIVGDPDLVIEVEQKLKRIYQGKLNIFKSQSSYLELMHLQASKTKAIQFLMNQYGLLREEVIAIGDNYNDKEMIEYAGVGVAMGNAPEEIKMVADFVTDTNNNDGVAKALAHYFPEK
;
A
#
# COMPACT_ATOMS: atom_id res chain seq x y z
N MET A 1 -23.14 -5.79 -13.48
CA MET A 1 -23.33 -4.82 -12.37
C MET A 1 -22.10 -4.92 -11.48
N TYR A 2 -21.49 -3.78 -11.11
CA TYR A 2 -20.29 -3.78 -10.26
C TYR A 2 -20.67 -4.15 -8.82
N LYS A 3 -19.77 -4.91 -8.16
CA LYS A 3 -19.96 -5.44 -6.80
C LYS A 3 -18.86 -5.01 -5.83
N ALA A 4 -17.71 -4.55 -6.35
CA ALA A 4 -16.59 -4.10 -5.53
C ALA A 4 -15.91 -2.88 -6.13
N VAL A 5 -15.43 -1.99 -5.24
CA VAL A 5 -14.62 -0.82 -5.58
C VAL A 5 -13.38 -0.82 -4.71
N PHE A 6 -12.20 -0.81 -5.34
CA PHE A 6 -10.91 -0.66 -4.69
C PHE A 6 -10.43 0.78 -4.89
N ILE A 7 -10.14 1.47 -3.80
CA ILE A 7 -9.85 2.91 -3.82
C ILE A 7 -8.48 3.16 -3.17
N ASP A 8 -7.56 3.72 -3.94
CA ASP A 8 -6.31 4.23 -3.38
C ASP A 8 -6.60 5.40 -2.42
N MET A 9 -5.66 5.67 -1.52
CA MET A 9 -5.83 6.66 -0.47
C MET A 9 -5.17 8.01 -0.80
N ASP A 10 -3.86 8.05 -0.89
CA ASP A 10 -3.08 9.28 -1.02
C ASP A 10 -3.11 9.82 -2.45
N GLY A 11 -3.70 11.00 -2.64
CA GLY A 11 -3.91 11.56 -3.98
C GLY A 11 -5.18 11.05 -4.67
N THR A 12 -5.90 10.10 -4.07
CA THR A 12 -7.15 9.53 -4.57
C THR A 12 -8.32 9.86 -3.64
N LEU A 13 -8.52 9.09 -2.56
CA LEU A 13 -9.60 9.35 -1.61
C LEU A 13 -9.31 10.54 -0.69
N LEU A 14 -8.04 10.69 -0.30
CA LEU A 14 -7.58 11.76 0.57
C LEU A 14 -7.32 13.06 -0.20
N LYS A 15 -7.81 14.16 0.34
CA LYS A 15 -7.41 15.51 -0.08
C LYS A 15 -5.95 15.81 0.30
N LYS A 16 -5.44 16.97 -0.13
CA LYS A 16 -4.08 17.41 0.22
C LYS A 16 -3.85 17.62 1.72
N ASP A 17 -4.91 17.86 2.49
CA ASP A 17 -4.87 17.99 3.96
C ASP A 17 -5.02 16.63 4.68
N HIS A 18 -4.94 15.52 3.92
CA HIS A 18 -5.11 14.15 4.40
C HIS A 18 -6.48 13.84 5.02
N THR A 19 -7.51 14.58 4.69
CA THR A 19 -8.91 14.34 5.10
C THR A 19 -9.72 13.69 3.98
N VAL A 20 -10.80 12.99 4.33
CA VAL A 20 -11.83 12.55 3.39
C VAL A 20 -12.98 13.55 3.43
N SER A 21 -13.41 14.03 2.27
CA SER A 21 -14.53 14.97 2.19
C SER A 21 -15.86 14.32 2.55
N GLU A 22 -16.81 15.10 3.05
CA GLU A 22 -18.17 14.62 3.33
C GLU A 22 -18.88 14.11 2.06
N VAL A 23 -18.56 14.67 0.89
CA VAL A 23 -19.10 14.22 -0.41
C VAL A 23 -18.62 12.81 -0.73
N ASN A 24 -17.32 12.53 -0.56
CA ASN A 24 -16.75 11.19 -0.74
C ASN A 24 -17.29 10.20 0.31
N LYS A 25 -17.43 10.62 1.59
CA LYS A 25 -18.01 9.76 2.64
C LYS A 25 -19.44 9.34 2.31
N ASN A 26 -20.27 10.29 1.89
CA ASN A 26 -21.67 10.04 1.53
C ASN A 26 -21.77 9.11 0.30
N ALA A 27 -20.91 9.29 -0.71
CA ALA A 27 -20.87 8.44 -1.87
C ALA A 27 -20.48 7.00 -1.51
N ILE A 28 -19.48 6.82 -0.64
CA ILE A 28 -19.06 5.51 -0.12
C ILE A 28 -20.19 4.87 0.69
N GLN A 29 -20.80 5.62 1.63
CA GLN A 29 -21.90 5.11 2.45
C GLN A 29 -23.05 4.58 1.59
N ARG A 30 -23.42 5.29 0.52
CA ARG A 30 -24.43 4.84 -0.43
C ARG A 30 -24.07 3.49 -1.09
N LEU A 31 -22.80 3.27 -1.41
CA LEU A 31 -22.36 1.98 -1.95
C LEU A 31 -22.51 0.87 -0.91
N LEU A 32 -22.08 1.13 0.33
CA LEU A 32 -22.19 0.17 1.44
C LEU A 32 -23.66 -0.21 1.71
N ASP A 33 -24.57 0.76 1.70
CA ASP A 33 -26.02 0.55 1.88
C ASP A 33 -26.63 -0.31 0.75
N ASN A 34 -25.99 -0.33 -0.43
CA ASN A 34 -26.37 -1.19 -1.55
C ASN A 34 -25.59 -2.51 -1.60
N GLY A 35 -24.85 -2.86 -0.56
CA GLY A 35 -24.11 -4.11 -0.46
C GLY A 35 -22.87 -4.20 -1.37
N ILE A 36 -22.34 -3.06 -1.83
CA ILE A 36 -21.12 -3.01 -2.62
C ILE A 36 -19.91 -3.08 -1.69
N LEU A 37 -18.96 -3.95 -1.98
CA LEU A 37 -17.70 -4.06 -1.25
C LEU A 37 -16.82 -2.84 -1.57
N VAL A 38 -16.46 -2.05 -0.56
CA VAL A 38 -15.56 -0.90 -0.70
C VAL A 38 -14.27 -1.18 0.05
N VAL A 39 -13.14 -1.22 -0.67
CA VAL A 39 -11.83 -1.62 -0.15
C VAL A 39 -10.82 -0.49 -0.32
N PRO A 40 -10.36 0.13 0.78
CA PRO A 40 -9.21 1.04 0.72
C PRO A 40 -7.93 0.25 0.49
N ILE A 41 -7.08 0.74 -0.40
CA ILE A 41 -5.83 0.11 -0.75
C ILE A 41 -4.70 1.15 -0.78
N SER A 42 -3.63 0.98 0.01
CA SER A 42 -2.63 2.02 0.23
C SER A 42 -1.22 1.48 0.39
N ALA A 43 -0.24 2.35 0.09
CA ALA A 43 1.16 2.14 0.46
C ALA A 43 1.42 2.36 1.97
N ARG A 44 0.49 2.99 2.68
CA ARG A 44 0.61 3.29 4.11
C ARG A 44 0.69 2.02 4.96
N PRO A 45 1.43 2.06 6.10
CA PRO A 45 1.32 1.05 7.14
C PRO A 45 -0.11 0.99 7.71
N LEU A 46 -0.53 -0.20 8.16
CA LEU A 46 -1.91 -0.45 8.61
C LEU A 46 -2.36 0.50 9.72
N HIS A 47 -1.50 0.80 10.71
CA HIS A 47 -1.84 1.69 11.81
C HIS A 47 -2.34 3.06 11.32
N GLY A 48 -1.55 3.73 10.48
CA GLY A 48 -1.94 5.03 9.91
C GLY A 48 -3.15 4.97 8.97
N LEU A 49 -3.40 3.81 8.37
CA LEU A 49 -4.53 3.61 7.47
C LEU A 49 -5.83 3.37 8.24
N LEU A 50 -5.82 2.58 9.31
CA LEU A 50 -7.01 2.28 10.12
C LEU A 50 -7.63 3.53 10.74
N HIS A 51 -6.81 4.46 11.26
CA HIS A 51 -7.32 5.70 11.83
C HIS A 51 -8.17 6.52 10.82
N ILE A 52 -7.82 6.45 9.54
CA ILE A 52 -8.55 7.16 8.48
C ILE A 52 -9.76 6.34 8.03
N THR A 53 -9.57 5.05 7.78
CA THR A 53 -10.62 4.20 7.20
C THR A 53 -11.79 4.00 8.15
N GLN A 54 -11.58 3.92 9.45
CA GLN A 54 -12.62 3.83 10.48
C GLN A 54 -13.57 5.04 10.52
N GLN A 55 -13.16 6.18 9.92
CA GLN A 55 -14.04 7.35 9.79
C GLN A 55 -15.03 7.25 8.61
N VAL A 56 -14.81 6.27 7.70
CA VAL A 56 -15.50 6.20 6.41
C VAL A 56 -16.10 4.83 6.16
N LEU A 57 -15.53 3.78 6.74
CA LEU A 57 -15.88 2.39 6.50
C LEU A 57 -16.15 1.65 7.81
N PRO A 58 -17.11 0.72 7.85
CA PRO A 58 -17.30 -0.16 8.98
C PRO A 58 -16.15 -1.18 9.07
N ASP A 59 -15.91 -1.71 10.27
CA ASP A 59 -14.87 -2.71 10.56
C ASP A 59 -15.05 -4.02 9.76
N SER A 60 -16.21 -4.22 9.16
CA SER A 60 -16.51 -5.35 8.29
C SER A 60 -15.90 -5.24 6.88
N MET A 61 -15.31 -4.11 6.52
CA MET A 61 -14.64 -3.94 5.23
C MET A 61 -13.16 -4.31 5.35
N PRO A 62 -12.61 -5.06 4.39
CA PRO A 62 -11.18 -5.34 4.36
C PRO A 62 -10.38 -4.07 4.07
N VAL A 63 -9.19 -3.97 4.64
CA VAL A 63 -8.25 -2.88 4.45
C VAL A 63 -6.94 -3.43 3.90
N VAL A 64 -6.48 -2.90 2.78
CA VAL A 64 -5.24 -3.32 2.12
C VAL A 64 -4.15 -2.29 2.37
N SER A 65 -3.09 -2.69 3.05
CA SER A 65 -1.95 -1.83 3.39
C SER A 65 -0.66 -2.30 2.73
N LEU A 66 0.38 -1.46 2.82
CA LEU A 66 1.72 -1.73 2.28
C LEU A 66 1.67 -2.22 0.82
N ASN A 67 0.96 -1.48 -0.06
CA ASN A 67 0.81 -1.82 -1.48
C ASN A 67 0.34 -3.26 -1.72
N GLY A 68 -0.55 -3.81 -0.87
CA GLY A 68 -1.01 -5.20 -1.00
C GLY A 68 -0.15 -6.23 -0.27
N GLY A 69 0.85 -5.79 0.49
CA GLY A 69 1.66 -6.69 1.32
C GLY A 69 0.94 -7.22 2.56
N TYR A 70 -0.23 -6.64 2.88
CA TYR A 70 -0.95 -6.93 4.10
C TYR A 70 -2.44 -6.64 3.94
N ILE A 71 -3.30 -7.62 4.25
CA ILE A 71 -4.75 -7.45 4.22
C ILE A 71 -5.31 -7.75 5.60
N TYR A 72 -6.01 -6.77 6.16
CA TYR A 72 -6.65 -6.82 7.47
C TYR A 72 -8.17 -6.83 7.29
N HIS A 73 -8.86 -7.71 7.99
CA HIS A 73 -10.31 -7.86 7.93
C HIS A 73 -10.83 -8.50 9.21
N HIS A 74 -11.91 -7.97 9.78
CA HIS A 74 -12.53 -8.45 11.03
C HIS A 74 -11.52 -8.62 12.17
N SER A 75 -10.65 -7.64 12.39
CA SER A 75 -9.60 -7.66 13.41
C SER A 75 -8.54 -8.75 13.23
N GLU A 76 -8.48 -9.39 12.07
CA GLU A 76 -7.52 -10.43 11.73
C GLU A 76 -6.71 -10.10 10.48
N ILE A 77 -5.53 -10.71 10.39
CA ILE A 77 -4.72 -10.69 9.18
C ILE A 77 -5.15 -11.86 8.31
N ILE A 78 -5.78 -11.58 7.17
CA ILE A 78 -6.23 -12.62 6.25
C ILE A 78 -5.24 -12.88 5.12
N PHE A 79 -4.27 -11.98 4.92
CA PHE A 79 -3.17 -12.13 3.97
C PHE A 79 -1.96 -11.32 4.42
N GLN A 80 -0.77 -11.91 4.27
CA GLN A 80 0.50 -11.20 4.41
C GLN A 80 1.55 -11.76 3.44
N ALA A 81 2.29 -10.86 2.80
CA ALA A 81 3.41 -11.19 1.95
C ALA A 81 4.70 -10.78 2.64
N ASN A 82 5.41 -11.74 3.23
CA ASN A 82 6.63 -11.50 3.98
C ASN A 82 7.87 -11.80 3.14
N ILE A 83 8.91 -10.98 3.29
CA ILE A 83 10.25 -11.33 2.80
C ILE A 83 10.79 -12.46 3.69
N SER A 84 11.34 -13.49 3.08
CA SER A 84 11.82 -14.67 3.83
C SER A 84 12.97 -14.29 4.79
N LEU A 85 13.01 -14.90 5.97
CA LEU A 85 14.03 -14.59 6.99
C LEU A 85 15.48 -14.81 6.48
N PRO A 86 15.79 -15.86 5.69
CA PRO A 86 17.10 -15.99 5.07
C PRO A 86 17.45 -14.84 4.12
N GLU A 87 16.46 -14.30 3.40
CA GLU A 87 16.68 -13.13 2.53
C GLU A 87 16.88 -11.86 3.35
N VAL A 88 16.09 -11.66 4.41
CA VAL A 88 16.26 -10.52 5.34
C VAL A 88 17.69 -10.48 5.89
N THR A 89 18.21 -11.61 6.38
CA THR A 89 19.56 -11.69 6.93
C THR A 89 20.64 -11.35 5.89
N LYS A 90 20.48 -11.84 4.66
CA LYS A 90 21.40 -11.55 3.55
C LYS A 90 21.33 -10.07 3.14
N ILE A 91 20.11 -9.52 3.00
CA ILE A 91 19.90 -8.11 2.67
C ILE A 91 20.53 -7.23 3.75
N HIS A 92 20.31 -7.55 5.03
CA HIS A 92 20.90 -6.81 6.13
C HIS A 92 22.44 -6.80 6.06
N ALA A 93 23.05 -7.97 5.88
CA ALA A 93 24.51 -8.10 5.76
C ALA A 93 25.07 -7.29 4.57
N GLU A 94 24.39 -7.29 3.42
CA GLU A 94 24.78 -6.46 2.27
C GLU A 94 24.68 -4.96 2.58
N LEU A 95 23.65 -4.53 3.30
CA LEU A 95 23.41 -3.13 3.60
C LEU A 95 24.36 -2.56 4.66
N LEU A 96 25.00 -3.40 5.48
CA LEU A 96 26.06 -2.97 6.39
C LEU A 96 27.30 -2.38 5.68
N LEU A 97 27.45 -2.63 4.39
CA LEU A 97 28.53 -2.09 3.56
C LEU A 97 28.29 -0.65 3.10
N TYR A 98 27.12 -0.09 3.38
CA TYR A 98 26.67 1.22 2.91
C TYR A 98 26.24 2.12 4.06
N GLU A 99 26.43 3.42 3.92
CA GLU A 99 25.95 4.43 4.88
C GLU A 99 24.44 4.72 4.65
N VAL A 100 23.60 3.72 4.90
CA VAL A 100 22.16 3.81 4.78
C VAL A 100 21.43 3.46 6.07
N SER A 101 20.26 4.01 6.26
CA SER A 101 19.35 3.67 7.34
C SER A 101 18.37 2.61 6.88
N VAL A 102 18.21 1.53 7.65
CA VAL A 102 17.34 0.41 7.30
C VAL A 102 16.26 0.22 8.35
N MET A 103 15.03 0.17 7.90
CA MET A 103 13.86 -0.08 8.72
C MET A 103 13.06 -1.26 8.18
N TYR A 104 12.55 -2.09 9.07
CA TYR A 104 11.80 -3.30 8.77
C TYR A 104 10.38 -3.15 9.29
N TYR A 105 9.42 -3.28 8.39
CA TYR A 105 8.00 -3.20 8.71
C TYR A 105 7.42 -4.60 8.77
N SER A 106 6.94 -5.01 9.92
CA SER A 106 6.27 -6.29 10.11
C SER A 106 4.92 -6.07 10.78
N GLN A 107 3.85 -6.21 10.04
CA GLN A 107 2.49 -5.99 10.52
C GLN A 107 2.31 -4.54 11.06
N MET A 108 2.06 -4.42 12.37
CA MET A 108 1.91 -3.13 13.08
C MET A 108 3.20 -2.67 13.77
N LYS A 109 4.30 -3.44 13.65
CA LYS A 109 5.57 -3.19 14.35
C LYS A 109 6.65 -2.74 13.38
N TRP A 110 7.47 -1.82 13.82
CA TRP A 110 8.65 -1.35 13.10
C TRP A 110 9.91 -1.65 13.88
N PHE A 111 10.96 -2.01 13.14
CA PHE A 111 12.24 -2.37 13.70
C PHE A 111 13.38 -1.67 12.96
N ALA A 112 14.43 -1.32 13.69
CA ALA A 112 15.72 -0.89 13.14
C ALA A 112 16.84 -1.37 14.05
N THR A 113 18.05 -1.45 13.51
CA THR A 113 19.21 -1.91 14.31
C THR A 113 19.91 -0.78 15.05
N GLN A 114 19.66 0.47 14.66
CA GLN A 114 20.23 1.66 15.29
C GLN A 114 19.26 2.83 15.17
N SER A 115 19.45 3.85 16.02
CA SER A 115 18.71 5.10 15.92
C SER A 115 19.58 6.16 15.23
N ASN A 116 18.97 6.93 14.33
CA ASN A 116 19.58 8.07 13.66
C ASN A 116 18.51 9.07 13.19
N SER A 117 18.95 10.17 12.56
CA SER A 117 18.04 11.24 12.12
C SER A 117 16.98 10.79 11.12
N ALA A 118 17.28 9.86 10.21
CA ALA A 118 16.34 9.32 9.24
C ALA A 118 15.27 8.49 9.94
N ILE A 119 15.66 7.62 10.87
CA ILE A 119 14.73 6.77 11.64
C ILE A 119 13.83 7.62 12.53
N ILE A 120 14.38 8.65 13.21
CA ILE A 120 13.59 9.59 14.01
C ILE A 120 12.60 10.37 13.13
N LYS A 121 13.00 10.77 11.93
CA LYS A 121 12.12 11.44 10.96
C LYS A 121 10.95 10.54 10.57
N GLU A 122 11.21 9.28 10.21
CA GLU A 122 10.17 8.31 9.83
C GLU A 122 9.20 8.03 10.99
N GLN A 123 9.70 7.89 12.21
CA GLN A 123 8.86 7.72 13.40
C GLN A 123 7.88 8.89 13.59
N ARG A 124 8.33 10.13 13.31
CA ARG A 124 7.48 11.32 13.40
C ARG A 124 6.44 11.39 12.27
N ILE A 125 6.82 11.00 11.04
CA ILE A 125 5.94 11.04 9.87
C ILE A 125 4.80 10.04 10.02
N THR A 126 5.08 8.88 10.61
CA THR A 126 4.14 7.75 10.65
C THR A 126 3.44 7.60 11.98
N ASP A 127 3.89 8.32 13.00
CA ASP A 127 3.42 8.23 14.40
C ASP A 127 3.49 6.79 14.97
N VAL A 128 4.48 6.01 14.50
CA VAL A 128 4.72 4.63 14.97
C VAL A 128 6.07 4.54 15.66
N ALA A 129 6.11 4.04 16.88
CA ALA A 129 7.35 3.80 17.61
C ALA A 129 8.18 2.70 16.92
N ILE A 130 9.46 3.01 16.64
CA ILE A 130 10.39 2.06 16.04
C ILE A 130 11.13 1.33 17.17
N GLN A 131 11.11 0.01 17.15
CA GLN A 131 11.86 -0.82 18.09
C GLN A 131 13.30 -0.93 17.63
N ILE A 132 14.24 -0.46 18.48
CA ILE A 132 15.67 -0.52 18.19
C ILE A 132 16.25 -1.77 18.87
N GLN A 133 16.68 -2.74 18.06
CA GLN A 133 17.26 -4.00 18.55
C GLN A 133 18.13 -4.67 17.48
N PRO A 134 19.09 -5.54 17.86
CA PRO A 134 19.88 -6.32 16.90
C PRO A 134 19.01 -7.12 15.93
N ILE A 135 19.46 -7.24 14.68
CA ILE A 135 18.70 -7.95 13.64
C ILE A 135 18.47 -9.43 14.01
N GLU A 136 19.42 -10.06 14.71
CA GLU A 136 19.32 -11.45 15.14
C GLU A 136 18.15 -11.67 16.10
N GLN A 137 17.92 -10.70 17.02
CA GLN A 137 16.76 -10.75 17.94
C GLN A 137 15.46 -10.55 17.18
N THR A 138 15.45 -9.63 16.23
CA THR A 138 14.28 -9.37 15.38
C THR A 138 13.93 -10.61 14.54
N VAL A 139 14.90 -11.23 13.90
CA VAL A 139 14.71 -12.45 13.11
C VAL A 139 14.27 -13.63 13.99
N ALA A 140 14.82 -13.77 15.20
CA ALA A 140 14.40 -14.80 16.14
C ALA A 140 12.93 -14.64 16.58
N SER A 141 12.49 -13.40 16.86
CA SER A 141 11.08 -13.11 17.16
C SER A 141 10.18 -13.47 15.97
N TRP A 142 10.52 -13.05 14.76
CA TRP A 142 9.74 -13.38 13.57
C TRP A 142 9.67 -14.87 13.29
N ASN A 143 10.77 -15.59 13.52
CA ASN A 143 10.77 -17.05 13.37
C ASN A 143 9.83 -17.72 14.37
N ALA A 144 9.80 -17.26 15.63
CA ALA A 144 8.91 -17.78 16.67
C ALA A 144 7.42 -17.45 16.35
N GLU A 145 7.15 -16.29 15.76
CA GLU A 145 5.81 -15.83 15.36
C GLU A 145 5.38 -16.35 13.97
N ASN A 146 6.21 -17.14 13.28
CA ASN A 146 6.02 -17.55 11.90
C ASN A 146 5.72 -16.36 10.97
N SER A 147 6.46 -15.27 11.14
CA SER A 147 6.26 -14.00 10.46
C SER A 147 7.57 -13.49 9.83
N GLY A 148 7.55 -12.27 9.30
CA GLY A 148 8.70 -11.62 8.70
C GLY A 148 8.32 -10.19 8.27
N PRO A 149 9.25 -9.40 7.75
CA PRO A 149 8.93 -8.05 7.30
C PRO A 149 8.11 -8.09 6.00
N ASN A 150 7.03 -7.30 5.97
CA ASN A 150 6.24 -7.06 4.78
C ASN A 150 6.94 -6.06 3.85
N LYS A 151 7.75 -5.16 4.43
CA LYS A 151 8.53 -4.15 3.72
C LYS A 151 9.86 -3.88 4.43
N ILE A 152 10.92 -3.71 3.66
CA ILE A 152 12.18 -3.13 4.11
C ILE A 152 12.29 -1.76 3.45
N LEU A 153 12.48 -0.71 4.26
CA LEU A 153 12.73 0.65 3.80
C LEU A 153 14.20 1.00 4.04
N ILE A 154 14.85 1.46 2.98
CA ILE A 154 16.24 1.93 2.98
C ILE A 154 16.20 3.43 2.69
N VAL A 155 16.87 4.21 3.56
CA VAL A 155 16.96 5.67 3.43
C VAL A 155 18.43 6.08 3.43
N GLY A 156 18.83 6.87 2.45
CA GLY A 156 20.22 7.32 2.29
C GLY A 156 20.35 8.50 1.34
N ASP A 157 21.62 8.84 1.04
CA ASP A 157 21.92 9.79 -0.02
C ASP A 157 21.37 9.27 -1.36
N PRO A 158 20.80 10.14 -2.25
CA PRO A 158 20.20 9.73 -3.50
C PRO A 158 21.12 8.91 -4.43
N ASP A 159 22.40 9.26 -4.53
CA ASP A 159 23.35 8.55 -5.38
C ASP A 159 23.66 7.16 -4.80
N LEU A 160 23.80 7.08 -3.48
CA LEU A 160 24.00 5.81 -2.78
C LEU A 160 22.77 4.91 -2.89
N VAL A 161 21.58 5.47 -2.81
CA VAL A 161 20.31 4.72 -3.00
C VAL A 161 20.23 4.14 -4.42
N ILE A 162 20.71 4.85 -5.46
CA ILE A 162 20.78 4.33 -6.83
C ILE A 162 21.75 3.14 -6.91
N GLU A 163 22.91 3.23 -6.30
CA GLU A 163 23.90 2.13 -6.27
C GLU A 163 23.33 0.89 -5.58
N VAL A 164 22.74 1.07 -4.40
CA VAL A 164 22.10 0.00 -3.62
C VAL A 164 20.94 -0.62 -4.42
N GLU A 165 20.09 0.18 -5.06
CA GLU A 165 19.01 -0.30 -5.92
C GLU A 165 19.51 -1.21 -7.03
N GLN A 166 20.51 -0.75 -7.80
CA GLN A 166 21.08 -1.53 -8.90
C GLN A 166 21.66 -2.86 -8.43
N LYS A 167 22.37 -2.86 -7.30
CA LYS A 167 22.93 -4.07 -6.71
C LYS A 167 21.84 -5.05 -6.26
N LEU A 168 20.88 -4.56 -5.47
CA LEU A 168 19.81 -5.42 -4.94
C LEU A 168 18.89 -5.94 -6.05
N LYS A 169 18.54 -5.14 -7.05
CA LYS A 169 17.77 -5.59 -8.21
C LYS A 169 18.45 -6.74 -8.95
N ARG A 170 19.78 -6.69 -9.12
CA ARG A 170 20.53 -7.77 -9.76
C ARG A 170 20.54 -9.06 -8.93
N ILE A 171 20.69 -8.95 -7.58
CA ILE A 171 20.77 -10.11 -6.68
C ILE A 171 19.39 -10.76 -6.49
N TYR A 172 18.34 -9.94 -6.38
CA TYR A 172 16.97 -10.38 -6.02
C TYR A 172 15.99 -10.30 -7.20
N GLN A 173 16.50 -10.29 -8.44
CA GLN A 173 15.67 -10.32 -9.65
C GLN A 173 14.71 -11.51 -9.61
N GLY A 174 13.41 -11.25 -9.83
CA GLY A 174 12.36 -12.29 -9.80
C GLY A 174 12.05 -12.85 -8.40
N LYS A 175 12.58 -12.23 -7.32
CA LYS A 175 12.30 -12.63 -5.93
C LYS A 175 11.62 -11.52 -5.12
N LEU A 176 12.03 -10.28 -5.35
CA LEU A 176 11.52 -9.12 -4.64
C LEU A 176 11.12 -8.02 -5.61
N ASN A 177 10.10 -7.26 -5.23
CA ASN A 177 9.80 -5.95 -5.80
C ASN A 177 10.72 -4.92 -5.14
N ILE A 178 11.55 -4.24 -5.94
CA ILE A 178 12.51 -3.23 -5.47
C ILE A 178 12.30 -1.96 -6.27
N PHE A 179 11.89 -0.90 -5.61
CA PHE A 179 11.57 0.36 -6.26
C PHE A 179 11.85 1.56 -5.35
N LYS A 180 12.11 2.71 -5.97
CA LYS A 180 12.22 3.97 -5.24
C LYS A 180 10.85 4.62 -5.07
N SER A 181 10.48 4.95 -3.84
CA SER A 181 9.31 5.77 -3.55
C SER A 181 9.65 7.28 -3.53
N GLN A 182 10.92 7.62 -3.27
CA GLN A 182 11.50 8.97 -3.39
C GLN A 182 12.96 8.84 -3.83
N SER A 183 13.62 9.95 -4.16
CA SER A 183 15.03 9.94 -4.56
C SER A 183 15.95 9.31 -3.50
N SER A 184 15.66 9.53 -2.21
CA SER A 184 16.42 9.03 -1.06
C SER A 184 15.80 7.80 -0.39
N TYR A 185 14.74 7.20 -0.95
CA TYR A 185 13.96 6.09 -0.36
C TYR A 185 13.88 4.91 -1.32
N LEU A 186 14.37 3.75 -0.89
CA LEU A 186 14.25 2.48 -1.60
C LEU A 186 13.40 1.51 -0.79
N GLU A 187 12.41 0.92 -1.41
CA GLU A 187 11.51 -0.06 -0.80
C GLU A 187 11.73 -1.45 -1.39
N LEU A 188 11.81 -2.45 -0.51
CA LEU A 188 11.85 -3.86 -0.88
C LEU A 188 10.62 -4.54 -0.33
N MET A 189 9.94 -5.30 -1.17
CA MET A 189 8.73 -6.04 -0.82
C MET A 189 8.74 -7.42 -1.50
N HIS A 190 7.98 -8.36 -0.95
CA HIS A 190 7.78 -9.65 -1.61
C HIS A 190 7.04 -9.48 -2.95
N LEU A 191 7.29 -10.34 -3.93
CA LEU A 191 6.64 -10.26 -5.26
C LEU A 191 5.10 -10.34 -5.22
N GLN A 192 4.54 -10.98 -4.19
CA GLN A 192 3.09 -11.03 -3.99
C GLN A 192 2.52 -9.73 -3.38
N ALA A 193 3.36 -8.81 -2.92
CA ALA A 193 2.95 -7.51 -2.44
C ALA A 193 2.75 -6.56 -3.62
N SER A 194 1.55 -6.56 -4.19
CA SER A 194 1.10 -5.56 -5.14
C SER A 194 -0.39 -5.31 -4.96
N LYS A 195 -0.85 -4.11 -5.31
CA LYS A 195 -2.28 -3.75 -5.23
C LYS A 195 -3.13 -4.71 -6.05
N THR A 196 -2.66 -5.08 -7.25
CA THR A 196 -3.33 -6.04 -8.12
C THR A 196 -3.46 -7.43 -7.49
N LYS A 197 -2.40 -7.92 -6.82
CA LYS A 197 -2.45 -9.21 -6.12
C LYS A 197 -3.42 -9.21 -4.95
N ALA A 198 -3.50 -8.10 -4.21
CA ALA A 198 -4.50 -7.94 -3.15
C ALA A 198 -5.93 -7.94 -3.70
N ILE A 199 -6.19 -7.27 -4.82
CA ILE A 199 -7.47 -7.32 -5.53
C ILE A 199 -7.80 -8.76 -5.93
N GLN A 200 -6.88 -9.48 -6.57
CA GLN A 200 -7.06 -10.88 -6.96
C GLN A 200 -7.37 -11.79 -5.77
N PHE A 201 -6.68 -11.60 -4.65
CA PHE A 201 -6.94 -12.34 -3.42
C PHE A 201 -8.37 -12.10 -2.91
N LEU A 202 -8.77 -10.84 -2.79
CA LEU A 202 -10.11 -10.49 -2.30
C LEU A 202 -11.21 -10.89 -3.29
N MET A 203 -10.98 -10.79 -4.60
CA MET A 203 -11.91 -11.31 -5.60
C MET A 203 -12.18 -12.81 -5.38
N ASN A 204 -11.13 -13.60 -5.17
CA ASN A 204 -11.26 -15.04 -4.88
C ASN A 204 -12.02 -15.29 -3.57
N GLN A 205 -11.77 -14.52 -2.52
CA GLN A 205 -12.46 -14.63 -1.23
C GLN A 205 -13.96 -14.33 -1.33
N TYR A 206 -14.34 -13.33 -2.13
CA TYR A 206 -15.73 -12.89 -2.29
C TYR A 206 -16.44 -13.46 -3.52
N GLY A 207 -15.78 -14.33 -4.29
CA GLY A 207 -16.35 -14.93 -5.49
C GLY A 207 -16.69 -13.91 -6.58
N LEU A 208 -15.87 -12.86 -6.73
CA LEU A 208 -16.07 -11.77 -7.68
C LEU A 208 -15.42 -12.09 -9.03
N LEU A 209 -16.07 -11.69 -10.10
CA LEU A 209 -15.51 -11.67 -11.44
C LEU A 209 -14.78 -10.34 -11.70
N ARG A 210 -13.81 -10.35 -12.59
CA ARG A 210 -13.04 -9.15 -12.94
C ARG A 210 -13.92 -7.99 -13.40
N GLU A 211 -14.90 -8.26 -14.24
CA GLU A 211 -15.88 -7.31 -14.78
C GLU A 211 -16.84 -6.72 -13.74
N GLU A 212 -16.82 -7.24 -12.51
CA GLU A 212 -17.61 -6.74 -11.39
C GLU A 212 -16.84 -5.77 -10.49
N VAL A 213 -15.55 -5.51 -10.83
CA VAL A 213 -14.60 -4.75 -10.00
C VAL A 213 -14.26 -3.42 -10.65
N ILE A 214 -14.27 -2.35 -9.86
CA ILE A 214 -13.73 -1.03 -10.20
C ILE A 214 -12.47 -0.78 -9.36
N ALA A 215 -11.41 -0.23 -9.95
CA ALA A 215 -10.22 0.26 -9.24
C ALA A 215 -10.03 1.75 -9.53
N ILE A 216 -9.79 2.54 -8.49
CA ILE A 216 -9.58 4.00 -8.57
C ILE A 216 -8.22 4.33 -7.98
N GLY A 217 -7.39 5.06 -8.74
CA GLY A 217 -6.05 5.44 -8.30
C GLY A 217 -5.49 6.65 -9.02
N ASP A 218 -4.32 7.14 -8.61
CA ASP A 218 -3.74 8.36 -9.16
C ASP A 218 -2.25 8.26 -9.50
N ASN A 219 -1.55 7.17 -9.17
CA ASN A 219 -0.09 7.15 -9.29
C ASN A 219 0.44 5.86 -9.95
N TYR A 220 1.74 5.79 -10.15
CA TYR A 220 2.42 4.67 -10.83
C TYR A 220 2.22 3.31 -10.14
N ASN A 221 2.09 3.29 -8.80
CA ASN A 221 1.79 2.07 -8.06
C ASN A 221 0.34 1.59 -8.21
N ASP A 222 -0.53 2.41 -8.84
CA ASP A 222 -1.93 2.08 -9.16
C ASP A 222 -2.10 1.56 -10.57
N LYS A 223 -1.10 1.77 -11.44
CA LYS A 223 -1.19 1.46 -12.87
C LYS A 223 -1.70 0.04 -13.11
N GLU A 224 -1.05 -0.96 -12.49
CA GLU A 224 -1.42 -2.37 -12.71
C GLU A 224 -2.85 -2.69 -12.22
N MET A 225 -3.30 -2.10 -11.11
CA MET A 225 -4.66 -2.36 -10.63
C MET A 225 -5.71 -1.67 -11.51
N ILE A 226 -5.40 -0.47 -12.05
CA ILE A 226 -6.25 0.24 -13.00
C ILE A 226 -6.40 -0.56 -14.30
N GLU A 227 -5.30 -1.07 -14.86
CA GLU A 227 -5.31 -1.91 -16.07
C GLU A 227 -5.98 -3.28 -15.83
N TYR A 228 -5.88 -3.80 -14.60
CA TYR A 228 -6.40 -5.13 -14.27
C TYR A 228 -7.90 -5.15 -14.00
N ALA A 229 -8.47 -4.15 -13.34
CA ALA A 229 -9.87 -4.14 -12.96
C ALA A 229 -10.81 -4.28 -14.17
N GLY A 230 -12.09 -4.58 -13.94
CA GLY A 230 -13.12 -4.55 -14.97
C GLY A 230 -13.36 -3.14 -15.49
N VAL A 231 -13.19 -2.15 -14.58
CA VAL A 231 -13.10 -0.72 -14.91
C VAL A 231 -11.95 -0.11 -14.09
N GLY A 232 -11.04 0.51 -14.78
CA GLY A 232 -9.97 1.31 -14.20
C GLY A 232 -10.28 2.80 -14.27
N VAL A 233 -10.19 3.49 -13.15
CA VAL A 233 -10.43 4.93 -13.04
C VAL A 233 -9.17 5.64 -12.60
N ALA A 234 -8.71 6.61 -13.38
CA ALA A 234 -7.64 7.52 -13.00
C ALA A 234 -8.20 8.83 -12.43
N MET A 235 -7.58 9.33 -11.37
CA MET A 235 -7.89 10.65 -10.84
C MET A 235 -7.41 11.76 -11.79
N GLY A 236 -8.08 12.93 -11.77
CA GLY A 236 -7.69 14.09 -12.58
C GLY A 236 -6.30 14.64 -12.28
N ASN A 237 -5.78 14.41 -11.07
CA ASN A 237 -4.41 14.76 -10.67
C ASN A 237 -3.36 13.69 -11.03
N ALA A 238 -3.75 12.57 -11.60
CA ALA A 238 -2.82 11.50 -12.01
C ALA A 238 -1.89 11.98 -13.14
N PRO A 239 -0.65 11.42 -13.26
CA PRO A 239 0.18 11.59 -14.44
C PRO A 239 -0.54 11.12 -15.71
N GLU A 240 -0.19 11.71 -16.86
CA GLU A 240 -0.81 11.37 -18.15
C GLU A 240 -0.67 9.88 -18.50
N GLU A 241 0.45 9.25 -18.15
CA GLU A 241 0.69 7.81 -18.37
C GLU A 241 -0.32 6.91 -17.62
N ILE A 242 -0.82 7.37 -16.47
CA ILE A 242 -1.85 6.65 -15.70
C ILE A 242 -3.23 6.93 -16.28
N LYS A 243 -3.50 8.16 -16.73
CA LYS A 243 -4.76 8.50 -17.38
C LYS A 243 -4.94 7.75 -18.70
N MET A 244 -3.85 7.54 -19.46
CA MET A 244 -3.90 6.83 -20.74
C MET A 244 -4.27 5.35 -20.62
N VAL A 245 -4.06 4.72 -19.48
CA VAL A 245 -4.37 3.29 -19.27
C VAL A 245 -5.73 3.07 -18.57
N ALA A 246 -6.39 4.15 -18.15
CA ALA A 246 -7.67 4.10 -17.47
C ALA A 246 -8.85 4.11 -18.47
N ASP A 247 -9.93 3.41 -18.12
CA ASP A 247 -11.19 3.46 -18.87
C ASP A 247 -11.94 4.78 -18.68
N PHE A 248 -11.71 5.46 -17.54
CA PHE A 248 -12.32 6.74 -17.20
C PHE A 248 -11.38 7.62 -16.42
N VAL A 249 -11.36 8.90 -16.74
CA VAL A 249 -10.63 9.91 -15.97
C VAL A 249 -11.66 10.77 -15.23
N THR A 250 -11.61 10.76 -13.90
CA THR A 250 -12.49 11.57 -13.05
C THR A 250 -11.84 12.91 -12.70
N ASP A 251 -12.45 13.69 -11.81
CA ASP A 251 -11.88 14.95 -11.31
C ASP A 251 -10.73 14.69 -10.30
N THR A 252 -10.10 15.76 -9.82
CA THR A 252 -9.01 15.66 -8.84
C THR A 252 -9.50 15.22 -7.47
N ASN A 253 -8.60 14.73 -6.63
CA ASN A 253 -8.90 14.37 -5.24
C ASN A 253 -9.39 15.56 -4.40
N ASN A 254 -8.97 16.79 -4.73
CA ASN A 254 -9.47 18.00 -4.03
C ASN A 254 -10.87 18.43 -4.49
N ASN A 255 -11.35 17.93 -5.62
CA ASN A 255 -12.63 18.21 -6.24
C ASN A 255 -13.59 17.04 -6.18
N ASP A 256 -13.47 16.17 -5.17
CA ASP A 256 -14.33 15.01 -4.93
C ASP A 256 -14.39 14.02 -6.11
N GLY A 257 -13.25 13.79 -6.77
CA GLY A 257 -13.15 12.95 -7.95
C GLY A 257 -13.63 11.51 -7.71
N VAL A 258 -13.41 10.95 -6.51
CA VAL A 258 -13.90 9.61 -6.15
C VAL A 258 -15.43 9.60 -6.18
N ALA A 259 -16.10 10.53 -5.51
CA ALA A 259 -17.57 10.61 -5.51
C ALA A 259 -18.16 10.76 -6.92
N LYS A 260 -17.49 11.56 -7.78
CA LYS A 260 -17.90 11.74 -9.19
C LYS A 260 -17.77 10.43 -9.99
N ALA A 261 -16.66 9.69 -9.80
CA ALA A 261 -16.48 8.38 -10.41
C ALA A 261 -17.56 7.38 -9.93
N LEU A 262 -17.82 7.35 -8.61
CA LEU A 262 -18.86 6.49 -8.04
C LEU A 262 -20.26 6.86 -8.56
N ALA A 263 -20.58 8.14 -8.69
CA ALA A 263 -21.86 8.58 -9.27
C ALA A 263 -22.01 8.19 -10.75
N HIS A 264 -20.91 8.17 -11.51
CA HIS A 264 -20.92 7.76 -12.92
C HIS A 264 -21.27 6.27 -13.09
N TYR A 265 -20.66 5.39 -12.27
CA TYR A 265 -20.84 3.94 -12.39
C TYR A 265 -22.01 3.38 -11.54
N PHE A 266 -22.44 4.13 -10.53
CA PHE A 266 -23.57 3.81 -9.65
C PHE A 266 -24.56 4.98 -9.62
N PRO A 267 -25.27 5.25 -10.73
CA PRO A 267 -26.22 6.36 -10.79
C PRO A 267 -27.35 6.16 -9.78
N GLU A 268 -27.89 7.24 -9.26
CA GLU A 268 -29.11 7.22 -8.45
C GLU A 268 -30.28 6.74 -9.30
N LYS A 269 -31.07 5.83 -8.75
CA LYS A 269 -32.27 5.33 -9.41
C LYS A 269 -33.43 6.28 -9.24
#